data_ca1d3d36771ccc65b7af8f114357e565
#
_entry.id   ca1d3d36771ccc65b7af8f114357e565
#
_cell.length_a   1.000
_cell.length_b   1.000
_cell.length_c   1.000
_cell.angle_alpha   90.00
_cell.angle_beta   90.00
_cell.angle_gamma   90.00
#
_symmetry.space_group_name_H-M   'P 1'
#
loop_
_entity.id
_entity.type
_entity.pdbx_description
1 polymer ?
#
loop_
_entity_poly.entity_id
_entity_poly.type
_entity_poly.pdbx_seq_one_letter_code
_entity_poly.pdbx_strand_id
1 'polypeptide(L)'
;YGKIRLERTDFVKSKEDDSVEMPDEVSASHILISYKGADRADAQISRSKDEAKSEAERIRGLILNQNQDFAEMAKQHSDGPSKTKGGDLGKFKFEVMAKAFSEAAFGLDVGSVSEVVETGFGFHIIKRTE
;
A
#
# COMPACT_ATOMS: atom_id res chain seq x y z
N TYR A 1 1.77 31.82 -22.03
CA TYR A 1 2.10 31.38 -21.82
C TYR A 1 2.42 31.67 -21.69
N GLY A 2 1.80 31.87 -21.98
CA GLY A 2 2.53 31.37 -21.76
C GLY A 2 2.67 31.51 -21.49
N LYS A 3 2.56 30.69 -21.54
CA LYS A 3 2.91 30.18 -21.30
C LYS A 3 3.19 30.05 -21.05
N ILE A 4 2.68 30.41 -21.15
CA ILE A 4 3.14 29.91 -20.97
C ILE A 4 3.36 29.74 -20.78
N ARG A 5 3.35 29.53 -20.86
CA ARG A 5 3.72 28.94 -20.65
C ARG A 5 4.04 28.50 -20.46
N LEU A 6 3.58 28.80 -20.62
CA LEU A 6 4.04 28.11 -20.44
C LEU A 6 4.23 27.85 -20.19
N GLU A 7 4.11 27.50 -20.17
CA GLU A 7 4.50 26.94 -19.93
C GLU A 7 4.73 26.58 -19.66
N ARG A 8 4.76 26.84 -19.98
CA ARG A 8 5.08 26.19 -19.71
C ARG A 8 5.48 25.69 -19.47
N THR A 9 5.04 26.04 -19.37
CA THR A 9 5.64 25.44 -19.26
C THR A 9 5.81 25.16 -18.93
N ASP A 10 5.74 25.07 -19.20
CA ASP A 10 6.20 24.62 -18.92
C ASP A 10 6.08 24.30 -18.52
N PHE A 11 6.28 23.97 -18.59
CA PHE A 11 6.42 23.32 -18.06
C PHE A 11 6.57 22.72 -17.70
N VAL A 12 6.50 22.57 -17.17
CA VAL A 12 7.00 21.88 -16.87
C VAL A 12 7.15 21.44 -16.48
N LYS A 13 7.32 21.34 -16.40
CA LYS A 13 7.79 20.81 -16.06
C LYS A 13 7.93 20.31 -15.62
N SER A 14 7.77 20.56 -15.36
CA SER A 14 8.28 20.09 -15.01
C SER A 14 8.28 19.98 -14.68
N LYS A 15 8.37 19.91 -14.44
CA LYS A 15 8.78 19.73 -14.15
C LYS A 15 8.88 19.66 -13.84
N GLU A 16 8.73 19.91 -13.56
CA GLU A 16 9.15 19.84 -13.32
C GLU A 16 9.12 19.96 -12.92
N ASP A 17 9.10 20.34 -12.95
CA ASP A 17 9.27 20.40 -12.51
C ASP A 17 8.92 20.43 -12.15
N ASP A 18 9.00 20.73 -12.31
CA ASP A 18 8.56 20.57 -11.64
C ASP A 18 8.33 19.81 -11.52
N SER A 19 8.39 19.94 -11.53
CA SER A 19 8.26 18.74 -11.45
C SER A 19 7.89 17.94 -10.24
N VAL A 20 7.14 16.95 -10.26
CA VAL A 20 6.85 16.25 -9.02
C VAL A 20 7.88 15.16 -8.84
N GLU A 21 8.74 15.32 -7.87
CA GLU A 21 9.71 14.28 -7.54
C GLU A 21 9.09 13.32 -6.55
N MET A 22 9.35 12.02 -6.75
CA MET A 22 8.98 11.02 -5.77
C MET A 22 9.82 11.24 -4.52
N PRO A 23 9.24 11.10 -3.32
CA PRO A 23 10.04 11.18 -2.10
C PRO A 23 11.03 10.01 -2.04
N ASP A 24 12.14 10.21 -1.33
CA ASP A 24 13.12 9.14 -1.14
C ASP A 24 12.56 8.01 -0.30
N GLU A 25 11.74 8.35 0.68
CA GLU A 25 11.16 7.40 1.62
C GLU A 25 9.72 7.77 1.91
N VAL A 26 8.92 6.77 2.20
CA VAL A 26 7.55 6.98 2.72
C VAL A 26 7.36 6.10 3.94
N SER A 27 6.43 6.49 4.79
CA SER A 27 5.97 5.62 5.88
C SER A 27 4.61 5.08 5.51
N ALA A 28 4.39 3.80 5.81
CA ALA A 28 3.14 3.15 5.48
C ALA A 28 2.81 2.05 6.49
N SER A 29 1.54 1.73 6.55
CA SER A 29 1.04 0.54 7.24
C SER A 29 0.41 -0.36 6.21
N HIS A 30 0.36 -1.66 6.49
CA HIS A 30 -0.30 -2.59 5.58
C HIS A 30 -1.02 -3.70 6.33
N ILE A 31 -1.95 -4.32 5.62
CA ILE A 31 -2.62 -5.55 6.06
C ILE A 31 -2.31 -6.58 5.00
N LEU A 32 -1.68 -7.69 5.40
CA LEU A 32 -1.34 -8.78 4.49
C LEU A 32 -2.34 -9.92 4.69
N ILE A 33 -2.99 -10.34 3.61
CA ILE A 33 -3.83 -11.54 3.62
C ILE A 33 -3.15 -12.57 2.74
N SER A 34 -2.54 -13.54 3.38
CA SER A 34 -1.79 -14.60 2.71
C SER A 34 -2.71 -15.74 2.27
N TYR A 35 -2.17 -16.70 1.53
CA TYR A 35 -2.91 -17.88 1.09
C TYR A 35 -1.99 -19.08 1.11
N LYS A 36 -2.57 -20.26 1.06
CA LYS A 36 -1.79 -21.50 1.10
C LYS A 36 -0.83 -21.53 -0.09
N GLY A 37 0.45 -21.67 0.20
CA GLY A 37 1.49 -21.71 -0.82
C GLY A 37 2.13 -20.37 -1.15
N ALA A 38 1.64 -19.27 -0.55
CA ALA A 38 2.29 -17.96 -0.74
C ALA A 38 3.66 -17.95 -0.05
N ASP A 39 4.53 -17.04 -0.48
CA ASP A 39 5.87 -16.92 0.11
C ASP A 39 5.76 -16.61 1.61
N ARG A 40 6.46 -17.36 2.42
CA ARG A 40 6.50 -17.22 3.88
C ARG A 40 5.13 -17.33 4.55
N ALA A 41 4.15 -17.94 3.88
CA ALA A 41 2.85 -18.18 4.48
C ALA A 41 2.98 -19.16 5.64
N ASP A 42 2.27 -18.87 6.75
CA ASP A 42 2.20 -19.77 7.88
C ASP A 42 1.58 -21.10 7.42
N ALA A 43 2.10 -22.20 7.93
CA ALA A 43 1.62 -23.55 7.55
C ALA A 43 0.14 -23.76 7.90
N GLN A 44 -0.40 -22.96 8.84
CA GLN A 44 -1.80 -23.05 9.24
C GLN A 44 -2.76 -22.32 8.30
N ILE A 45 -2.22 -21.51 7.37
CA ILE A 45 -3.08 -20.79 6.43
C ILE A 45 -3.57 -21.78 5.39
N SER A 46 -4.91 -21.93 5.33
CA SER A 46 -5.54 -22.89 4.43
C SER A 46 -6.39 -22.25 3.33
N ARG A 47 -6.59 -20.92 3.38
CA ARG A 47 -7.40 -20.24 2.37
C ARG A 47 -6.73 -20.28 1.00
N SER A 48 -7.55 -20.36 -0.05
CA SER A 48 -7.06 -20.30 -1.42
C SER A 48 -6.67 -18.86 -1.78
N LYS A 49 -6.00 -18.72 -2.91
CA LYS A 49 -5.65 -17.39 -3.43
C LYS A 49 -6.91 -16.54 -3.66
N ASP A 50 -7.94 -17.12 -4.25
CA ASP A 50 -9.18 -16.39 -4.51
C ASP A 50 -9.88 -15.99 -3.21
N GLU A 51 -9.85 -16.85 -2.21
CA GLU A 51 -10.42 -16.56 -0.90
C GLU A 51 -9.64 -15.40 -0.23
N ALA A 52 -8.33 -15.41 -0.35
CA ALA A 52 -7.50 -14.34 0.21
C ALA A 52 -7.80 -12.99 -0.45
N LYS A 53 -7.96 -12.98 -1.76
CA LYS A 53 -8.30 -11.76 -2.49
C LYS A 53 -9.66 -11.21 -2.05
N SER A 54 -10.65 -12.10 -1.94
CA SER A 54 -11.99 -11.71 -1.49
C SER A 54 -11.96 -11.16 -0.06
N GLU A 55 -11.19 -11.78 0.80
CA GLU A 55 -11.06 -11.33 2.19
C GLU A 55 -10.38 -9.95 2.25
N ALA A 56 -9.33 -9.75 1.47
CA ALA A 56 -8.65 -8.45 1.41
C ALA A 56 -9.60 -7.35 0.93
N GLU A 57 -10.40 -7.64 -0.07
CA GLU A 57 -11.39 -6.69 -0.59
C GLU A 57 -12.47 -6.38 0.43
N ARG A 58 -12.91 -7.41 1.17
CA ARG A 58 -13.89 -7.22 2.23
C ARG A 58 -13.34 -6.30 3.33
N ILE A 59 -12.12 -6.55 3.77
CA ILE A 59 -11.49 -5.73 4.82
C ILE A 59 -11.31 -4.29 4.35
N ARG A 60 -10.86 -4.12 3.10
CA ARG A 60 -10.72 -2.78 2.52
C ARG A 60 -12.06 -2.03 2.52
N GLY A 61 -13.13 -2.72 2.17
CA GLY A 61 -14.47 -2.14 2.20
C GLY A 61 -14.88 -1.70 3.60
N LEU A 62 -14.57 -2.50 4.62
CA LEU A 62 -14.85 -2.12 6.00
C LEU A 62 -14.12 -0.85 6.40
N ILE A 63 -12.87 -0.72 5.99
CA ILE A 63 -12.07 0.48 6.30
C ILE A 63 -12.64 1.71 5.60
N LEU A 64 -12.94 1.61 4.31
CA LEU A 64 -13.34 2.74 3.49
C LEU A 64 -14.80 3.13 3.67
N ASN A 65 -15.70 2.15 3.84
CA ASN A 65 -17.13 2.39 3.86
C ASN A 65 -17.75 2.37 5.25
N GLN A 66 -17.10 1.69 6.20
CA GLN A 66 -17.62 1.51 7.55
C GLN A 66 -16.74 2.20 8.60
N ASN A 67 -15.77 2.98 8.17
CA ASN A 67 -14.85 3.72 9.06
C ASN A 67 -14.13 2.85 10.08
N GLN A 68 -13.88 1.58 9.75
CA GLN A 68 -13.10 0.72 10.65
C GLN A 68 -11.66 1.21 10.71
N ASP A 69 -11.07 1.17 11.90
CA ASP A 69 -9.71 1.63 12.10
C ASP A 69 -8.72 0.68 11.41
N PHE A 70 -7.83 1.25 10.60
CA PHE A 70 -6.86 0.45 9.83
C PHE A 70 -5.96 -0.39 10.75
N ALA A 71 -5.44 0.21 11.80
CA ALA A 71 -4.54 -0.49 12.72
C ALA A 71 -5.25 -1.65 13.42
N GLU A 72 -6.51 -1.46 13.83
CA GLU A 72 -7.29 -2.53 14.45
C GLU A 72 -7.57 -3.66 13.46
N MET A 73 -7.89 -3.33 12.21
CA MET A 73 -8.10 -4.34 11.18
C MET A 73 -6.81 -5.14 10.94
N ALA A 74 -5.67 -4.46 10.94
CA ALA A 74 -4.37 -5.13 10.81
C ALA A 74 -4.12 -6.09 11.98
N LYS A 75 -4.39 -5.66 13.20
CA LYS A 75 -4.21 -6.52 14.39
C LYS A 75 -5.10 -7.74 14.35
N GLN A 76 -6.30 -7.61 13.81
CA GLN A 76 -7.26 -8.71 13.78
C GLN A 76 -7.04 -9.66 12.60
N HIS A 77 -6.63 -9.14 11.44
CA HIS A 77 -6.72 -9.89 10.19
C HIS A 77 -5.40 -10.10 9.46
N SER A 78 -4.38 -9.28 9.72
CA SER A 78 -3.13 -9.37 8.97
C SER A 78 -2.38 -10.67 9.28
N ASP A 79 -1.82 -11.27 8.24
CA ASP A 79 -0.94 -12.44 8.38
C ASP A 79 0.54 -12.07 8.42
N GLY A 80 0.85 -10.78 8.29
CA GLY A 80 2.23 -10.32 8.25
C GLY A 80 2.83 -10.07 9.63
N PRO A 81 4.16 -9.96 9.70
CA PRO A 81 4.84 -9.77 10.99
C PRO A 81 4.57 -8.42 11.65
N SER A 82 4.12 -7.42 10.89
CA SER A 82 3.75 -6.12 11.45
C SER A 82 2.38 -6.10 12.10
N LYS A 83 1.68 -7.22 12.12
CA LYS A 83 0.35 -7.35 12.70
C LYS A 83 0.26 -6.76 14.10
N THR A 84 1.23 -7.08 14.96
CA THR A 84 1.23 -6.63 16.36
C THR A 84 1.42 -5.12 16.49
N LYS A 85 1.91 -4.48 15.45
CA LYS A 85 2.11 -3.03 15.41
C LYS A 85 1.00 -2.32 14.63
N GLY A 86 -0.13 -2.98 14.42
CA GLY A 86 -1.21 -2.39 13.64
C GLY A 86 -0.87 -2.26 12.16
N GLY A 87 0.06 -3.08 11.68
CA GLY A 87 0.50 -3.05 10.30
C GLY A 87 1.59 -2.02 10.00
N ASP A 88 2.04 -1.28 11.00
CA ASP A 88 3.01 -0.20 10.80
C ASP A 88 4.37 -0.76 10.36
N LEU A 89 4.82 -0.32 9.19
CA LEU A 89 6.12 -0.72 8.62
C LEU A 89 7.20 0.32 8.87
N GLY A 90 6.81 1.51 9.36
CA GLY A 90 7.75 2.62 9.49
C GLY A 90 8.13 3.18 8.13
N LYS A 91 9.24 3.89 8.10
CA LYS A 91 9.75 4.55 6.91
C LYS A 91 10.61 3.58 6.10
N PHE A 92 10.43 3.57 4.78
CA PHE A 92 11.22 2.70 3.91
C PHE A 92 11.45 3.34 2.55
N LYS A 93 12.54 2.91 1.90
CA LYS A 93 12.86 3.33 0.54
C LYS A 93 12.18 2.41 -0.46
N PHE A 94 12.02 2.91 -1.69
CA PHE A 94 11.34 2.19 -2.76
C PHE A 94 11.91 0.77 -2.95
N GLU A 95 13.23 0.64 -2.91
CA GLU A 95 13.92 -0.63 -3.21
C GLU A 95 13.78 -1.69 -2.11
N VAL A 96 13.34 -1.29 -0.93
CA VAL A 96 13.29 -2.19 0.23
C VAL A 96 12.14 -3.19 0.13
N MET A 97 11.02 -2.76 -0.47
CA MET A 97 9.83 -3.60 -0.56
C MET A 97 9.68 -4.18 -1.97
N ALA A 98 8.80 -5.17 -2.11
CA ALA A 98 8.46 -5.69 -3.42
C ALA A 98 7.99 -4.56 -4.34
N LYS A 99 8.34 -4.64 -5.62
CA LYS A 99 8.08 -3.55 -6.56
C LYS A 99 6.61 -3.13 -6.59
N ALA A 100 5.70 -4.10 -6.66
CA ALA A 100 4.27 -3.80 -6.70
C ALA A 100 3.82 -3.06 -5.44
N PHE A 101 4.36 -3.46 -4.28
CA PHE A 101 4.05 -2.82 -3.01
C PHE A 101 4.55 -1.37 -3.02
N SER A 102 5.80 -1.16 -3.39
CA SER A 102 6.41 0.18 -3.41
C SER A 102 5.71 1.10 -4.41
N GLU A 103 5.36 0.59 -5.59
CA GLU A 103 4.64 1.39 -6.57
C GLU A 103 3.31 1.89 -6.01
N ALA A 104 2.60 1.02 -5.31
CA ALA A 104 1.33 1.41 -4.69
C ALA A 104 1.55 2.40 -3.55
N ALA A 105 2.48 2.12 -2.64
CA ALA A 105 2.71 2.95 -1.46
C ALA A 105 3.21 4.35 -1.85
N PHE A 106 4.16 4.42 -2.76
CA PHE A 106 4.75 5.71 -3.18
C PHE A 106 3.78 6.54 -4.02
N GLY A 107 2.81 5.88 -4.67
CA GLY A 107 1.80 6.58 -5.46
C GLY A 107 0.63 7.09 -4.66
N LEU A 108 0.52 6.74 -3.38
CA LEU A 108 -0.58 7.20 -2.53
C LEU A 108 -0.32 8.59 -1.98
N ASP A 109 -1.40 9.36 -1.79
CA ASP A 109 -1.34 10.56 -0.96
C ASP A 109 -1.26 10.15 0.50
N VAL A 110 -0.66 11.01 1.32
CA VAL A 110 -0.60 10.76 2.77
C VAL A 110 -2.02 10.60 3.32
N GLY A 111 -2.24 9.53 4.06
CA GLY A 111 -3.54 9.21 4.63
C GLY A 111 -4.45 8.38 3.75
N SER A 112 -4.07 8.16 2.49
CA SER A 112 -4.89 7.38 1.56
C SER A 112 -4.63 5.89 1.69
N VAL A 113 -5.64 5.09 1.32
CA VAL A 113 -5.59 3.62 1.35
C VAL A 113 -5.58 3.10 -0.08
N SER A 114 -4.70 2.15 -0.35
CA SER A 114 -4.55 1.58 -1.70
C SER A 114 -5.69 0.64 -2.05
N GLU A 115 -5.76 0.30 -3.33
CA GLU A 115 -6.51 -0.88 -3.75
C GLU A 115 -5.74 -2.12 -3.28
N VAL A 116 -6.35 -3.28 -3.44
CA VAL A 116 -5.70 -4.54 -3.09
C VAL A 116 -4.52 -4.78 -4.04
N VAL A 117 -3.35 -5.00 -3.48
CA VAL A 117 -2.10 -5.17 -4.24
C VAL A 117 -1.60 -6.59 -4.04
N GLU A 118 -1.34 -7.30 -5.13
CA GLU A 118 -0.82 -8.66 -5.07
C GLU A 118 0.71 -8.66 -5.10
N THR A 119 1.32 -9.45 -4.20
CA THR A 119 2.75 -9.77 -4.24
C THR A 119 2.90 -11.27 -4.03
N GLY A 120 4.15 -11.76 -4.04
CA GLY A 120 4.41 -13.17 -3.75
C GLY A 120 3.98 -13.61 -2.35
N PHE A 121 3.82 -12.68 -1.43
CA PHE A 121 3.41 -12.97 -0.05
C PHE A 121 1.90 -13.06 0.13
N GLY A 122 1.13 -12.55 -0.81
CA GLY A 122 -0.33 -12.51 -0.74
C GLY A 122 -0.88 -11.19 -1.20
N PHE A 123 -1.99 -10.77 -0.59
CA PHE A 123 -2.67 -9.53 -0.95
C PHE A 123 -2.50 -8.50 0.15
N HIS A 124 -2.16 -7.28 -0.26
CA HIS A 124 -1.88 -6.18 0.68
C HIS A 124 -2.91 -5.08 0.53
N ILE A 125 -3.29 -4.49 1.65
CA ILE A 125 -4.00 -3.22 1.70
C ILE A 125 -3.01 -2.26 2.36
N ILE A 126 -2.69 -1.15 1.69
CA ILE A 126 -1.63 -0.26 2.12
C ILE A 126 -2.20 1.10 2.45
N LYS A 127 -1.79 1.67 3.58
CA LYS A 127 -2.14 3.05 3.95
C LYS A 127 -0.85 3.83 4.11
N ARG A 128 -0.71 4.91 3.35
CA ARG A 128 0.46 5.78 3.49
C ARG A 128 0.25 6.70 4.68
N THR A 129 1.20 6.68 5.63
CA THR A 129 1.09 7.46 6.86
C THR A 129 1.96 8.72 6.85
N GLU A 130 3.04 8.73 6.04
CA GLU A 130 3.89 9.93 5.88
C GLU A 130 4.42 10.09 4.49
#